data_0528e88a78071d3a3d7f666952863b82
#
_entry.id   0528e88a78071d3a3d7f666952863b82
#
_cell.length_a   1.000
_cell.length_b   1.000
_cell.length_c   1.000
_cell.angle_alpha   90.00
_cell.angle_beta   90.00
_cell.angle_gamma   90.00
#
_symmetry.space_group_name_H-M   'P 1'
#
loop_
_entity.id
_entity.type
_entity.pdbx_description
1 polymer ?
#
loop_
_entity_poly.entity_id
_entity_poly.type
_entity_poly.pdbx_seq_one_letter_code
_entity_poly.pdbx_strand_id
1 'polypeptide(L)'
;MNSIKRGVLEPCNMNKSKRHLKNLLALFLIVSAFTMLYPSSIFSVINPVAAATLANVTVIPTNDIVNTRTTYDIFFNTATTGLIKTIRITFPSGFEVSSSTVLLVRSGIGQGLLSASSSSTLIYTVSNPVIVPAGTTIKLEIGRIINSNTAGIFRVGISTEDTVPTVIDGPTLSWSFKIREITGNDVSPNFMIRKTLNDDAAGHAHGWDPDASTTSYAIFDSDIIGASDAEFVSVMIRNGNAVYCSATTADTGLFHVQCNSAPGNSAILDYIITKLPAHVVTSTSISSKSSPFGSLQTGH
;
A
#
# COMPACT_ATOMS: atom_id res chain seq x y z
N MET A 1 -38.17 -42.59 79.50
CA MET A 1 -39.00 -43.44 78.66
C MET A 1 -38.87 -42.94 77.24
N ASN A 2 -37.98 -43.50 76.45
CA ASN A 2 -37.77 -43.15 75.04
C ASN A 2 -38.32 -44.24 74.17
N SER A 3 -39.39 -43.94 73.44
CA SER A 3 -40.01 -44.86 72.48
C SER A 3 -39.25 -44.82 71.14
N ILE A 4 -38.65 -45.94 70.78
CA ILE A 4 -37.95 -46.17 69.53
C ILE A 4 -39.03 -46.57 68.51
N LYS A 5 -39.31 -45.68 67.53
CA LYS A 5 -40.13 -46.02 66.36
C LYS A 5 -39.28 -46.83 65.37
N ARG A 6 -39.69 -48.06 65.14
CA ARG A 6 -39.17 -48.97 64.08
C ARG A 6 -39.66 -48.43 62.72
N GLY A 7 -38.74 -47.98 61.88
CA GLY A 7 -39.04 -47.63 60.50
C GLY A 7 -39.23 -48.96 59.70
N VAL A 8 -40.39 -49.03 59.07
CA VAL A 8 -40.67 -50.12 58.13
C VAL A 8 -39.96 -49.81 56.81
N LEU A 9 -39.04 -50.72 56.43
CA LEU A 9 -38.41 -50.67 55.12
C LEU A 9 -39.41 -51.09 54.05
N GLU A 10 -39.83 -50.21 53.18
CA GLU A 10 -40.64 -50.55 52.02
C GLU A 10 -39.82 -51.42 51.04
N PRO A 11 -40.45 -52.46 50.45
CA PRO A 11 -39.74 -53.32 49.48
C PRO A 11 -39.41 -52.57 48.22
N CYS A 12 -38.13 -52.56 47.88
CA CYS A 12 -37.58 -51.95 46.66
C CYS A 12 -38.28 -52.58 45.43
N ASN A 13 -39.03 -51.77 44.69
CA ASN A 13 -39.81 -52.23 43.54
C ASN A 13 -38.92 -52.46 42.33
N MET A 14 -38.31 -53.65 42.26
CA MET A 14 -37.38 -54.11 41.18
C MET A 14 -38.00 -54.07 39.77
N ASN A 15 -39.35 -54.01 39.68
CA ASN A 15 -39.98 -53.97 38.35
C ASN A 15 -39.91 -52.62 37.64
N LYS A 16 -39.83 -51.48 38.37
CA LYS A 16 -39.59 -50.18 37.76
C LYS A 16 -38.18 -50.05 37.17
N SER A 17 -37.14 -50.56 37.84
CA SER A 17 -35.77 -50.52 37.38
C SER A 17 -35.58 -51.30 36.04
N LYS A 18 -36.24 -52.48 35.92
CA LYS A 18 -36.15 -53.25 34.67
C LYS A 18 -36.79 -52.57 33.45
N ARG A 19 -37.85 -51.80 33.66
CA ARG A 19 -38.48 -51.00 32.57
C ARG A 19 -37.62 -49.83 32.13
N HIS A 20 -36.99 -49.12 33.05
CA HIS A 20 -36.06 -48.03 32.70
C HIS A 20 -34.83 -48.54 31.94
N LEU A 21 -34.28 -49.68 32.37
CA LEU A 21 -33.12 -50.29 31.67
C LEU A 21 -33.46 -50.75 30.25
N LYS A 22 -34.65 -51.35 30.02
CA LYS A 22 -35.13 -51.71 28.69
C LYS A 22 -35.35 -50.51 27.78
N ASN A 23 -35.89 -49.42 28.30
CA ASN A 23 -36.08 -48.18 27.54
C ASN A 23 -34.78 -47.49 27.22
N LEU A 24 -33.80 -47.51 28.15
CA LEU A 24 -32.46 -46.98 27.91
C LEU A 24 -31.71 -47.76 26.84
N LEU A 25 -31.82 -49.11 26.88
CA LEU A 25 -31.19 -50.00 25.89
C LEU A 25 -31.81 -49.82 24.50
N ALA A 26 -33.14 -49.64 24.42
CA ALA A 26 -33.84 -49.38 23.16
C ALA A 26 -33.43 -48.00 22.58
N LEU A 27 -33.30 -46.97 23.42
CA LEU A 27 -32.84 -45.64 22.99
C LEU A 27 -31.40 -45.70 22.45
N PHE A 28 -30.54 -46.47 23.13
CA PHE A 28 -29.13 -46.63 22.69
C PHE A 28 -29.01 -47.36 21.34
N LEU A 29 -29.86 -48.37 21.11
CA LEU A 29 -29.92 -49.07 19.83
C LEU A 29 -30.47 -48.22 18.70
N ILE A 30 -31.45 -47.36 18.99
CA ILE A 30 -31.98 -46.40 17.99
C ILE A 30 -30.92 -45.37 17.63
N VAL A 31 -30.21 -44.82 18.60
CA VAL A 31 -29.14 -43.83 18.36
C VAL A 31 -27.98 -44.47 17.58
N SER A 32 -27.59 -45.68 17.91
CA SER A 32 -26.53 -46.38 17.18
C SER A 32 -26.95 -46.80 15.76
N ALA A 33 -28.20 -47.16 15.53
CA ALA A 33 -28.71 -47.42 14.19
C ALA A 33 -28.79 -46.15 13.34
N PHE A 34 -29.10 -45.00 13.95
CA PHE A 34 -29.11 -43.71 13.26
C PHE A 34 -27.70 -43.25 12.84
N THR A 35 -26.67 -43.52 13.64
CA THR A 35 -25.27 -43.25 13.28
C THR A 35 -24.74 -44.17 12.18
N MET A 36 -25.28 -45.37 12.01
CA MET A 36 -24.88 -46.25 10.92
C MET A 36 -25.64 -46.03 9.59
N LEU A 37 -26.80 -45.37 9.62
CA LEU A 37 -27.56 -45.05 8.40
C LEU A 37 -27.15 -43.76 7.72
N TYR A 38 -26.38 -42.89 8.38
CA TYR A 38 -25.77 -41.75 7.70
C TYR A 38 -24.43 -42.18 7.14
N PRO A 39 -24.31 -42.40 5.82
CA PRO A 39 -23.01 -42.66 5.23
C PRO A 39 -22.10 -41.48 5.57
N SER A 40 -20.92 -41.77 6.07
CA SER A 40 -19.87 -40.80 6.44
C SER A 40 -19.41 -39.91 5.29
N SER A 41 -20.11 -39.91 4.16
CA SER A 41 -19.89 -39.13 2.97
C SER A 41 -20.43 -37.70 3.03
N ILE A 42 -21.09 -37.27 4.14
CA ILE A 42 -21.58 -35.89 4.26
C ILE A 42 -20.53 -34.94 4.88
N PHE A 43 -19.48 -35.47 5.48
CA PHE A 43 -18.30 -34.65 5.72
C PHE A 43 -17.46 -34.61 4.44
N SER A 44 -18.00 -33.94 3.42
CA SER A 44 -17.17 -33.35 2.41
C SER A 44 -16.20 -32.46 3.18
N VAL A 45 -14.97 -32.92 3.38
CA VAL A 45 -13.87 -32.09 3.81
C VAL A 45 -13.78 -31.04 2.71
N ILE A 46 -14.36 -29.89 2.97
CA ILE A 46 -14.12 -28.68 2.14
C ILE A 46 -12.63 -28.43 2.34
N ASN A 47 -11.81 -29.09 1.52
CA ASN A 47 -10.42 -28.69 1.42
C ASN A 47 -10.46 -27.22 1.02
N PRO A 48 -9.95 -26.30 1.84
CA PRO A 48 -9.88 -24.92 1.41
C PRO A 48 -9.10 -24.93 0.09
N VAL A 49 -9.77 -24.56 -0.99
CA VAL A 49 -9.08 -24.36 -2.26
C VAL A 49 -8.00 -23.34 -1.96
N ALA A 50 -6.75 -23.75 -2.06
CA ALA A 50 -5.64 -22.83 -1.87
C ALA A 50 -5.84 -21.67 -2.87
N ALA A 51 -5.80 -20.45 -2.37
CA ALA A 51 -5.89 -19.27 -3.23
C ALA A 51 -4.80 -19.34 -4.30
N ALA A 52 -5.14 -18.98 -5.52
CA ALA A 52 -4.19 -19.00 -6.62
C ALA A 52 -3.06 -17.96 -6.40
N THR A 53 -1.91 -18.22 -6.99
CA THR A 53 -0.74 -17.34 -6.84
C THR A 53 -0.80 -16.22 -7.86
N LEU A 54 -0.75 -14.97 -7.43
CA LEU A 54 -0.61 -13.81 -8.32
C LEU A 54 0.64 -13.95 -9.20
N ALA A 55 0.58 -13.48 -10.44
CA ALA A 55 1.72 -13.51 -11.34
C ALA A 55 2.38 -12.12 -11.45
N ASN A 56 3.66 -12.09 -11.82
CA ASN A 56 4.44 -10.87 -12.09
C ASN A 56 4.37 -9.81 -10.99
N VAL A 57 4.33 -10.23 -9.73
CA VAL A 57 4.24 -9.30 -8.59
C VAL A 57 5.54 -8.51 -8.48
N THR A 58 5.48 -7.24 -8.79
CA THR A 58 6.62 -6.31 -8.82
C THR A 58 6.30 -5.10 -7.96
N VAL A 59 7.27 -4.68 -7.15
CA VAL A 59 7.17 -3.50 -6.28
C VAL A 59 8.45 -2.71 -6.44
N ILE A 60 8.32 -1.46 -6.85
CA ILE A 60 9.45 -0.59 -7.21
C ILE A 60 9.35 0.69 -6.38
N PRO A 61 10.28 0.96 -5.46
CA PRO A 61 10.39 2.25 -4.81
C PRO A 61 10.94 3.30 -5.78
N THR A 62 10.42 4.51 -5.75
CA THR A 62 11.00 5.65 -6.50
C THR A 62 12.27 6.17 -5.84
N ASN A 63 12.47 5.86 -4.56
CA ASN A 63 13.68 6.15 -3.80
C ASN A 63 14.00 4.93 -2.92
N ASP A 64 15.23 4.43 -3.02
CA ASP A 64 15.68 3.20 -2.36
C ASP A 64 16.55 3.44 -1.10
N ILE A 65 16.50 4.62 -0.51
CA ILE A 65 17.29 4.97 0.67
C ILE A 65 16.54 4.67 1.97
N VAL A 66 17.27 4.21 3.00
CA VAL A 66 16.72 3.98 4.34
C VAL A 66 16.06 5.23 4.92
N ASN A 67 15.01 5.04 5.74
CA ASN A 67 14.28 6.11 6.44
C ASN A 67 13.72 7.22 5.53
N THR A 68 13.70 7.01 4.23
CA THR A 68 13.22 8.03 3.27
C THR A 68 11.76 7.78 2.94
N ARG A 69 10.98 8.86 2.95
CA ARG A 69 9.62 8.83 2.43
C ARG A 69 9.66 8.72 0.91
N THR A 70 8.91 7.77 0.36
CA THR A 70 8.94 7.46 -1.07
C THR A 70 7.59 7.02 -1.60
N THR A 71 7.48 6.92 -2.91
CA THR A 71 6.37 6.34 -3.64
C THR A 71 6.77 4.94 -4.12
N TYR A 72 5.79 4.05 -4.12
CA TYR A 72 5.94 2.69 -4.62
C TYR A 72 5.01 2.44 -5.80
N ASP A 73 5.58 2.01 -6.91
CA ASP A 73 4.82 1.43 -8.02
C ASP A 73 4.62 -0.06 -7.76
N ILE A 74 3.37 -0.49 -7.74
CA ILE A 74 2.96 -1.87 -7.47
C ILE A 74 2.25 -2.43 -8.69
N PHE A 75 2.76 -3.55 -9.21
CA PHE A 75 2.22 -4.23 -10.38
C PHE A 75 2.03 -5.71 -10.07
N PHE A 76 0.92 -6.27 -10.51
CA PHE A 76 0.70 -7.72 -10.47
C PHE A 76 -0.41 -8.12 -11.44
N ASN A 77 -0.44 -9.40 -11.80
CA ASN A 77 -1.51 -9.98 -12.60
C ASN A 77 -2.36 -10.89 -11.73
N THR A 78 -3.68 -10.75 -11.85
CA THR A 78 -4.65 -11.64 -11.22
C THR A 78 -4.49 -13.05 -11.75
N ALA A 79 -4.62 -14.06 -10.89
CA ALA A 79 -4.59 -15.46 -11.31
C ALA A 79 -6.00 -16.03 -11.51
N THR A 80 -6.97 -15.52 -10.74
CA THR A 80 -8.35 -16.01 -10.74
C THR A 80 -9.30 -14.88 -11.18
N THR A 81 -10.31 -15.23 -11.96
CA THR A 81 -11.42 -14.32 -12.24
C THR A 81 -12.29 -14.18 -10.99
N GLY A 82 -12.48 -12.97 -10.49
CA GLY A 82 -13.24 -12.75 -9.26
C GLY A 82 -13.66 -11.30 -9.03
N LEU A 83 -14.60 -11.12 -8.09
CA LEU A 83 -15.06 -9.81 -7.64
C LEU A 83 -14.08 -9.26 -6.60
N ILE A 84 -13.07 -8.52 -7.04
CA ILE A 84 -12.05 -7.98 -6.13
C ILE A 84 -12.61 -6.75 -5.41
N LYS A 85 -12.79 -6.88 -4.11
CA LYS A 85 -13.17 -5.77 -3.21
C LYS A 85 -11.96 -5.15 -2.52
N THR A 86 -10.97 -5.98 -2.16
CA THR A 86 -9.84 -5.54 -1.35
C THR A 86 -8.54 -6.04 -1.95
N ILE A 87 -7.53 -5.19 -1.96
CA ILE A 87 -6.13 -5.56 -2.20
C ILE A 87 -5.37 -5.30 -0.90
N ARG A 88 -4.79 -6.34 -0.33
CA ARG A 88 -3.96 -6.27 0.86
C ARG A 88 -2.49 -6.26 0.44
N ILE A 89 -1.75 -5.30 0.96
CA ILE A 89 -0.33 -5.08 0.66
C ILE A 89 0.43 -5.07 1.98
N THR A 90 1.30 -6.05 2.19
CA THR A 90 2.03 -6.24 3.45
C THR A 90 3.51 -6.03 3.21
N PHE A 91 4.03 -4.95 3.75
CA PHE A 91 5.45 -4.64 3.78
C PHE A 91 6.16 -5.42 4.89
N PRO A 92 7.46 -5.71 4.75
CA PRO A 92 8.25 -6.25 5.85
C PRO A 92 8.32 -5.29 7.05
N SER A 93 8.77 -5.81 8.19
CA SER A 93 9.04 -4.98 9.37
C SER A 93 10.09 -3.90 9.06
N GLY A 94 9.97 -2.75 9.73
CA GLY A 94 10.87 -1.62 9.53
C GLY A 94 10.37 -0.58 8.53
N PHE A 95 9.38 -0.92 7.68
CA PHE A 95 8.65 0.05 6.87
C PHE A 95 7.53 0.71 7.67
N GLU A 96 7.21 1.97 7.34
CA GLU A 96 6.10 2.68 7.95
C GLU A 96 5.12 3.13 6.86
N VAL A 97 3.89 2.62 6.94
CA VAL A 97 2.86 2.83 5.92
C VAL A 97 1.62 3.57 6.43
N SER A 98 1.58 3.97 7.70
CA SER A 98 0.37 4.56 8.33
C SER A 98 -0.07 5.86 7.68
N SER A 99 0.87 6.61 7.09
CA SER A 99 0.61 7.87 6.39
C SER A 99 0.41 7.72 4.88
N SER A 100 0.36 6.47 4.36
CA SER A 100 0.32 6.23 2.92
C SER A 100 -0.98 6.70 2.27
N THR A 101 -0.86 7.12 1.03
CA THR A 101 -1.99 7.55 0.19
C THR A 101 -1.89 6.90 -1.18
N VAL A 102 -3.04 6.56 -1.79
CA VAL A 102 -3.06 6.23 -3.22
C VAL A 102 -2.83 7.52 -3.99
N LEU A 103 -1.83 7.53 -4.84
CA LEU A 103 -1.59 8.62 -5.77
C LEU A 103 -2.31 8.36 -7.09
N LEU A 104 -2.25 7.12 -7.57
CA LEU A 104 -2.85 6.76 -8.84
C LEU A 104 -3.24 5.28 -8.90
N VAL A 105 -4.45 5.03 -9.41
CA VAL A 105 -4.87 3.71 -9.91
C VAL A 105 -4.72 3.73 -11.41
N ARG A 106 -3.65 3.13 -11.93
CA ARG A 106 -3.29 3.26 -13.35
C ARG A 106 -4.07 2.31 -14.25
N SER A 107 -4.39 1.12 -13.79
CA SER A 107 -5.15 0.14 -14.58
C SER A 107 -5.61 -1.07 -13.79
N GLY A 108 -6.56 -1.79 -14.34
CA GLY A 108 -6.97 -3.14 -13.95
C GLY A 108 -7.94 -3.23 -12.78
N ILE A 109 -8.10 -2.15 -12.00
CA ILE A 109 -9.00 -2.11 -10.85
C ILE A 109 -9.66 -0.73 -10.77
N GLY A 110 -10.85 -0.65 -10.16
CA GLY A 110 -11.57 0.60 -9.95
C GLY A 110 -10.97 1.48 -8.87
N GLN A 111 -11.42 2.74 -8.82
CA GLN A 111 -11.05 3.69 -7.77
C GLN A 111 -11.46 3.18 -6.38
N GLY A 112 -10.71 3.56 -5.36
CA GLY A 112 -10.93 3.10 -4.01
C GLY A 112 -10.24 3.95 -2.96
N LEU A 113 -10.29 3.47 -1.72
CA LEU A 113 -9.68 4.10 -0.56
C LEU A 113 -8.55 3.22 -0.04
N LEU A 114 -7.44 3.86 0.33
CA LEU A 114 -6.33 3.21 1.00
C LEU A 114 -6.44 3.48 2.51
N SER A 115 -6.27 2.45 3.29
CA SER A 115 -6.14 2.53 4.75
C SER A 115 -5.00 1.67 5.26
N ALA A 116 -4.33 2.10 6.31
CA ALA A 116 -3.37 1.27 7.01
C ALA A 116 -4.12 0.42 8.05
N SER A 117 -3.95 -0.89 8.02
CA SER A 117 -4.46 -1.80 9.05
C SER A 117 -3.43 -2.08 10.14
N SER A 118 -2.17 -1.79 9.87
CA SER A 118 -1.04 -1.82 10.81
C SER A 118 0.07 -0.89 10.30
N SER A 119 1.16 -0.77 11.05
CA SER A 119 2.34 -0.01 10.59
C SER A 119 2.98 -0.56 9.30
N SER A 120 2.69 -1.81 8.95
CA SER A 120 3.29 -2.48 7.78
C SER A 120 2.28 -2.99 6.76
N THR A 121 0.97 -2.87 7.01
CA THR A 121 -0.05 -3.43 6.12
C THR A 121 -1.02 -2.36 5.65
N LEU A 122 -1.16 -2.26 4.34
CA LEU A 122 -2.12 -1.42 3.65
C LEU A 122 -3.28 -2.26 3.10
N ILE A 123 -4.46 -1.67 3.12
CA ILE A 123 -5.67 -2.22 2.52
C ILE A 123 -6.23 -1.19 1.55
N TYR A 124 -6.20 -1.53 0.27
CA TYR A 124 -6.90 -0.79 -0.76
C TYR A 124 -8.29 -1.38 -0.95
N THR A 125 -9.32 -0.59 -0.67
CA THR A 125 -10.73 -1.01 -0.78
C THR A 125 -11.36 -0.35 -1.99
N VAL A 126 -11.75 -1.15 -2.98
CA VAL A 126 -12.41 -0.69 -4.22
C VAL A 126 -13.80 -0.14 -3.89
N SER A 127 -14.10 1.08 -4.32
CA SER A 127 -15.40 1.73 -4.06
C SER A 127 -16.56 0.97 -4.74
N ASN A 128 -16.41 0.68 -6.02
CA ASN A 128 -17.38 -0.06 -6.82
C ASN A 128 -16.72 -1.32 -7.40
N PRO A 129 -16.70 -2.44 -6.65
CA PRO A 129 -16.04 -3.65 -7.10
C PRO A 129 -16.75 -4.24 -8.31
N VAL A 130 -15.95 -4.70 -9.26
CA VAL A 130 -16.39 -5.41 -10.48
C VAL A 130 -15.66 -6.73 -10.59
N ILE A 131 -16.18 -7.63 -11.42
CA ILE A 131 -15.49 -8.87 -11.75
C ILE A 131 -14.25 -8.53 -12.56
N VAL A 132 -13.08 -8.90 -12.05
CA VAL A 132 -11.79 -8.74 -12.70
C VAL A 132 -11.40 -10.09 -13.30
N PRO A 133 -11.16 -10.19 -14.63
CA PRO A 133 -10.71 -11.43 -15.27
C PRO A 133 -9.34 -11.88 -14.78
N ALA A 134 -9.08 -13.18 -14.82
CA ALA A 134 -7.72 -13.72 -14.64
C ALA A 134 -6.77 -13.13 -15.71
N GLY A 135 -5.51 -12.92 -15.33
CA GLY A 135 -4.50 -12.31 -16.20
C GLY A 135 -4.57 -10.78 -16.32
N THR A 136 -5.53 -10.13 -15.62
CA THR A 136 -5.63 -8.66 -15.63
C THR A 136 -4.45 -8.07 -14.88
N THR A 137 -3.73 -7.13 -15.51
CA THR A 137 -2.66 -6.37 -14.86
C THR A 137 -3.25 -5.25 -14.02
N ILE A 138 -3.01 -5.30 -12.73
CA ILE A 138 -3.35 -4.23 -11.78
C ILE A 138 -2.11 -3.39 -11.53
N LYS A 139 -2.26 -2.06 -11.56
CA LYS A 139 -1.20 -1.08 -11.30
C LYS A 139 -1.69 -0.06 -10.30
N LEU A 140 -0.97 0.05 -9.19
CA LEU A 140 -1.21 1.03 -8.12
C LEU A 140 0.07 1.83 -7.88
N GLU A 141 -0.08 3.13 -7.68
CA GLU A 141 0.97 4.01 -7.20
C GLU A 141 0.61 4.49 -5.80
N ILE A 142 1.45 4.18 -4.82
CA ILE A 142 1.18 4.48 -3.42
C ILE A 142 2.32 5.34 -2.87
N GLY A 143 1.98 6.53 -2.44
CA GLY A 143 2.92 7.48 -1.87
C GLY A 143 2.96 7.49 -0.35
N ARG A 144 3.94 8.24 0.18
CA ARG A 144 4.14 8.49 1.60
C ARG A 144 4.55 7.28 2.43
N ILE A 145 5.07 6.24 1.83
CA ILE A 145 5.66 5.12 2.53
C ILE A 145 7.06 5.54 3.00
N ILE A 146 7.39 5.26 4.26
CA ILE A 146 8.76 5.44 4.76
C ILE A 146 9.47 4.10 4.62
N ASN A 147 10.59 4.11 3.93
CA ASN A 147 11.45 2.94 3.74
C ASN A 147 11.95 2.40 5.08
N SER A 148 12.33 1.12 5.07
CA SER A 148 12.96 0.49 6.22
C SER A 148 14.11 1.34 6.78
N ASN A 149 14.23 1.35 8.09
CA ASN A 149 15.34 1.99 8.80
C ASN A 149 16.67 1.22 8.68
N THR A 150 16.66 0.06 8.06
CA THR A 150 17.83 -0.77 7.79
C THR A 150 17.94 -1.08 6.31
N ALA A 151 19.18 -1.04 5.79
CA ALA A 151 19.45 -1.48 4.43
C ALA A 151 19.26 -2.99 4.29
N GLY A 152 18.78 -3.42 3.12
CA GLY A 152 18.55 -4.84 2.90
C GLY A 152 17.85 -5.13 1.58
N ILE A 153 17.54 -6.40 1.38
CA ILE A 153 16.72 -6.90 0.27
C ILE A 153 15.35 -7.28 0.82
N PHE A 154 14.31 -6.73 0.24
CA PHE A 154 12.95 -6.84 0.72
C PHE A 154 12.00 -7.39 -0.33
N ARG A 155 10.87 -7.93 0.12
CA ARG A 155 9.73 -8.37 -0.68
C ARG A 155 8.44 -7.96 0.01
N VAL A 156 7.45 -7.59 -0.75
CA VAL A 156 6.12 -7.20 -0.29
C VAL A 156 5.13 -8.31 -0.61
N GLY A 157 4.30 -8.68 0.36
CA GLY A 157 3.22 -9.63 0.17
C GLY A 157 1.97 -8.95 -0.38
N ILE A 158 1.34 -9.54 -1.41
CA ILE A 158 0.12 -9.02 -2.01
C ILE A 158 -0.92 -10.13 -2.07
N SER A 159 -2.16 -9.81 -1.69
CA SER A 159 -3.34 -10.67 -1.88
C SER A 159 -4.55 -9.86 -2.32
N THR A 160 -5.48 -10.53 -2.98
CA THR A 160 -6.80 -9.99 -3.35
C THR A 160 -7.89 -10.72 -2.60
N GLU A 161 -8.93 -9.99 -2.18
CA GLU A 161 -10.04 -10.51 -1.40
C GLU A 161 -11.38 -10.05 -2.02
N ASP A 162 -12.42 -10.84 -1.84
CA ASP A 162 -13.78 -10.51 -2.26
C ASP A 162 -14.55 -9.65 -1.22
N THR A 163 -15.85 -9.51 -1.39
CA THR A 163 -16.74 -8.74 -0.48
C THR A 163 -17.00 -9.44 0.86
N VAL A 164 -16.87 -10.76 0.89
CA VAL A 164 -16.86 -11.56 2.12
C VAL A 164 -15.39 -11.94 2.29
N PRO A 165 -14.61 -11.36 3.19
CA PRO A 165 -13.15 -11.31 3.12
C PRO A 165 -12.50 -12.69 2.94
N THR A 166 -12.77 -13.29 1.79
CA THR A 166 -12.19 -14.54 1.30
C THR A 166 -11.09 -14.20 0.31
N VAL A 167 -9.93 -14.76 0.50
CA VAL A 167 -8.79 -14.57 -0.40
C VAL A 167 -9.12 -15.19 -1.75
N ILE A 168 -9.07 -14.37 -2.82
CA ILE A 168 -9.21 -14.82 -4.21
C ILE A 168 -7.85 -15.31 -4.71
N ASP A 169 -6.82 -14.44 -4.59
CA ASP A 169 -5.46 -14.74 -5.02
C ASP A 169 -4.46 -14.33 -3.94
N GLY A 170 -3.36 -15.07 -3.82
CA GLY A 170 -2.26 -14.82 -2.90
C GLY A 170 -2.46 -15.44 -1.50
N PRO A 171 -1.67 -15.01 -0.48
CA PRO A 171 -0.63 -13.97 -0.58
C PRO A 171 0.57 -14.41 -1.43
N THR A 172 1.03 -13.53 -2.29
CA THR A 172 2.19 -13.75 -3.15
C THR A 172 3.25 -12.70 -2.84
N LEU A 173 4.51 -13.13 -2.70
CA LEU A 173 5.62 -12.20 -2.50
C LEU A 173 6.07 -11.59 -3.84
N SER A 174 6.36 -10.31 -3.82
CA SER A 174 6.94 -9.60 -4.97
C SER A 174 8.34 -10.11 -5.33
N TRP A 175 8.82 -9.74 -6.52
CA TRP A 175 10.26 -9.73 -6.77
C TRP A 175 10.96 -8.90 -5.70
N SER A 176 12.19 -9.25 -5.41
CA SER A 176 13.00 -8.54 -4.42
C SER A 176 13.42 -7.17 -4.94
N PHE A 177 13.41 -6.17 -4.05
CA PHE A 177 14.00 -4.85 -4.27
C PHE A 177 14.97 -4.53 -3.13
N LYS A 178 15.87 -3.60 -3.38
CA LYS A 178 16.94 -3.24 -2.43
C LYS A 178 16.63 -1.88 -1.81
N ILE A 179 16.79 -1.78 -0.49
CA ILE A 179 16.92 -0.52 0.24
C ILE A 179 18.37 -0.40 0.68
N ARG A 180 18.99 0.74 0.51
CA ARG A 180 20.42 0.97 0.79
C ARG A 180 20.62 2.14 1.74
N GLU A 181 21.72 2.08 2.46
CA GLU A 181 22.21 3.22 3.22
C GLU A 181 22.94 4.20 2.26
N ILE A 182 22.89 5.48 2.63
CA ILE A 182 23.82 6.45 2.06
C ILE A 182 25.13 6.27 2.83
N THR A 183 26.11 5.62 2.22
CA THR A 183 27.48 5.64 2.75
C THR A 183 28.13 6.97 2.33
N GLY A 184 28.90 7.60 3.22
CA GLY A 184 29.47 8.94 2.98
C GLY A 184 30.35 9.10 1.73
N ASN A 185 30.59 8.00 0.99
CA ASN A 185 31.23 7.99 -0.32
C ASN A 185 30.23 7.94 -1.48
N ASP A 186 28.96 7.61 -1.21
CA ASP A 186 27.86 7.69 -2.16
C ASP A 186 27.31 9.12 -2.18
N VAL A 187 28.15 10.08 -2.45
CA VAL A 187 27.72 11.38 -2.91
C VAL A 187 27.30 11.18 -4.38
N SER A 188 26.28 10.35 -4.59
CA SER A 188 25.52 10.45 -5.82
C SER A 188 24.68 11.70 -5.64
N PRO A 189 25.09 12.80 -6.22
CA PRO A 189 24.30 13.99 -6.21
C PRO A 189 23.06 13.67 -6.99
N ASN A 190 21.93 14.11 -6.50
CA ASN A 190 20.69 14.19 -7.23
C ASN A 190 19.92 12.86 -7.31
N PHE A 191 19.12 12.59 -6.28
CA PHE A 191 17.92 11.80 -6.50
C PHE A 191 17.08 12.51 -7.56
N MET A 192 16.99 11.89 -8.73
CA MET A 192 16.10 12.34 -9.77
C MET A 192 14.92 11.38 -9.85
N ILE A 193 13.79 11.81 -9.36
CA ILE A 193 12.52 11.09 -9.51
C ILE A 193 11.85 11.66 -10.75
N ARG A 194 11.74 10.83 -11.79
CA ARG A 194 11.08 11.22 -13.03
C ARG A 194 9.65 10.69 -13.04
N LYS A 195 8.69 11.56 -13.27
CA LYS A 195 7.26 11.23 -13.33
C LYS A 195 6.59 11.84 -14.55
N THR A 196 5.46 11.21 -14.92
CA THR A 196 4.63 11.65 -16.04
C THR A 196 3.19 11.69 -15.57
N LEU A 197 2.52 12.82 -15.75
CA LEU A 197 1.09 12.96 -15.54
C LEU A 197 0.41 13.22 -16.91
N ASN A 198 -0.54 12.34 -17.23
CA ASN A 198 -1.50 12.58 -18.27
C ASN A 198 -2.67 13.37 -17.70
N ASP A 199 -3.50 13.92 -18.58
CA ASP A 199 -4.79 14.48 -18.18
C ASP A 199 -5.53 13.50 -17.25
N ASP A 200 -5.83 13.96 -16.06
CA ASP A 200 -6.50 13.20 -15.03
C ASP A 200 -7.99 13.56 -15.02
N ALA A 201 -8.68 13.23 -16.11
CA ALA A 201 -10.12 13.46 -16.28
C ALA A 201 -10.99 12.80 -15.20
N ALA A 202 -10.40 11.95 -14.33
CA ALA A 202 -11.13 11.18 -13.32
C ALA A 202 -11.19 11.86 -11.94
N GLY A 203 -10.66 13.07 -11.76
CA GLY A 203 -10.88 13.75 -10.50
C GLY A 203 -9.73 14.56 -9.92
N HIS A 204 -8.80 15.01 -10.73
CA HIS A 204 -7.72 15.93 -10.30
C HIS A 204 -6.88 15.39 -9.12
N ALA A 205 -6.69 14.06 -9.05
CA ALA A 205 -5.96 13.43 -7.97
C ALA A 205 -4.53 13.98 -7.83
N HIS A 206 -3.95 14.39 -8.97
CA HIS A 206 -2.62 15.00 -9.01
C HIS A 206 -2.65 16.49 -9.33
N GLY A 207 -3.82 17.07 -9.60
CA GLY A 207 -3.94 18.48 -9.95
C GLY A 207 -3.50 18.86 -11.37
N TRP A 208 -3.19 17.88 -12.24
CA TRP A 208 -2.90 18.11 -13.65
C TRP A 208 -4.19 17.95 -14.47
N ASP A 209 -4.79 19.06 -14.82
CA ASP A 209 -6.00 19.18 -15.64
C ASP A 209 -5.74 20.20 -16.76
N PRO A 210 -5.01 19.79 -17.81
CA PRO A 210 -4.65 20.69 -18.89
C PRO A 210 -5.87 20.99 -19.76
N ASP A 211 -6.20 22.25 -19.89
CA ASP A 211 -7.25 22.75 -20.74
C ASP A 211 -6.75 23.86 -21.69
N ALA A 212 -7.66 24.47 -22.43
CA ALA A 212 -7.34 25.54 -23.36
C ALA A 212 -7.16 26.92 -22.69
N SER A 213 -7.37 27.03 -21.39
CA SER A 213 -7.42 28.32 -20.67
C SER A 213 -6.55 28.37 -19.42
N THR A 214 -6.30 27.24 -18.77
CA THR A 214 -5.56 27.16 -17.51
C THR A 214 -4.06 27.25 -17.73
N THR A 215 -3.38 28.10 -16.97
CA THR A 215 -1.93 28.31 -17.04
C THR A 215 -1.22 28.03 -15.72
N SER A 216 -1.96 27.76 -14.65
CA SER A 216 -1.41 27.51 -13.31
C SER A 216 -2.03 26.26 -12.72
N TYR A 217 -1.17 25.37 -12.22
CA TYR A 217 -1.57 24.06 -11.70
C TYR A 217 -0.92 23.83 -10.34
N ALA A 218 -1.70 23.29 -9.41
CA ALA A 218 -1.22 22.80 -8.12
C ALA A 218 -1.08 21.27 -8.20
N ILE A 219 0.16 20.79 -8.27
CA ILE A 219 0.45 19.37 -8.46
C ILE A 219 0.74 18.72 -7.12
N PHE A 220 -0.02 17.69 -6.80
CA PHE A 220 0.12 16.91 -5.58
C PHE A 220 1.04 15.71 -5.82
N ASP A 221 2.16 15.67 -5.10
CA ASP A 221 3.12 14.57 -5.17
C ASP A 221 3.77 14.35 -3.81
N SER A 222 3.55 13.17 -3.25
CA SER A 222 4.06 12.80 -1.92
C SER A 222 5.59 12.74 -1.82
N ASP A 223 6.30 12.71 -2.95
CA ASP A 223 7.76 12.76 -2.96
C ASP A 223 8.31 14.18 -2.77
N ILE A 224 7.46 15.19 -2.85
CA ILE A 224 7.82 16.56 -2.50
C ILE A 224 7.88 16.71 -0.98
N ILE A 225 9.02 17.12 -0.45
CA ILE A 225 9.23 17.32 1.00
C ILE A 225 8.99 18.77 1.45
N GLY A 226 8.74 19.66 0.49
CA GLY A 226 8.42 21.05 0.75
C GLY A 226 9.50 22.03 0.28
N ALA A 227 9.24 23.32 0.47
CA ALA A 227 10.16 24.38 0.09
C ALA A 227 11.45 24.30 0.90
N SER A 228 12.40 23.52 0.44
CA SER A 228 13.76 23.48 0.94
C SER A 228 14.71 23.82 -0.20
N ASP A 229 15.80 24.51 0.10
CA ASP A 229 16.85 24.82 -0.89
C ASP A 229 17.51 23.57 -1.48
N ALA A 230 17.14 22.39 -0.96
CA ALA A 230 17.65 21.11 -1.38
C ALA A 230 16.73 20.37 -2.37
N GLU A 231 15.62 20.95 -2.77
CA GLU A 231 14.64 20.30 -3.65
C GLU A 231 14.26 21.19 -4.83
N PHE A 232 14.38 20.64 -6.04
CA PHE A 232 14.03 21.34 -7.28
C PHE A 232 13.10 20.47 -8.10
N VAL A 233 12.09 21.08 -8.72
CA VAL A 233 11.22 20.44 -9.69
C VAL A 233 11.46 21.04 -11.06
N SER A 234 11.83 20.20 -12.03
CA SER A 234 11.92 20.56 -13.43
C SER A 234 10.74 19.98 -14.19
N VAL A 235 10.09 20.78 -15.02
CA VAL A 235 8.89 20.39 -15.76
C VAL A 235 9.10 20.50 -17.27
N MET A 236 8.44 19.62 -18.01
CA MET A 236 8.36 19.65 -19.48
C MET A 236 6.96 19.23 -19.92
N ILE A 237 6.42 19.92 -20.91
CA ILE A 237 5.13 19.57 -21.52
C ILE A 237 5.36 18.80 -22.80
N ARG A 238 4.61 17.71 -22.99
CA ARG A 238 4.51 16.94 -24.23
C ARG A 238 3.07 16.91 -24.75
N ASN A 239 2.90 16.66 -26.03
CA ASN A 239 1.61 16.47 -26.71
C ASN A 239 0.62 17.64 -26.57
N GLY A 240 1.08 18.81 -26.18
CA GLY A 240 0.28 20.02 -26.07
C GLY A 240 0.79 21.13 -26.98
N ASN A 241 0.33 22.34 -26.70
CA ASN A 241 0.87 23.55 -27.31
C ASN A 241 2.33 23.72 -26.88
N ALA A 242 3.12 24.39 -27.73
CA ALA A 242 4.49 24.74 -27.37
C ALA A 242 4.49 25.85 -26.30
N VAL A 243 4.60 25.46 -25.05
CA VAL A 243 4.56 26.36 -23.89
C VAL A 243 5.81 26.19 -23.04
N TYR A 244 6.19 27.30 -22.38
CA TYR A 244 7.23 27.28 -21.34
C TYR A 244 6.56 27.25 -19.98
N CYS A 245 6.89 26.25 -19.18
CA CYS A 245 6.42 26.11 -17.81
C CYS A 245 7.59 26.11 -16.83
N SER A 246 7.37 26.67 -15.67
CA SER A 246 8.26 26.58 -14.51
C SER A 246 7.55 25.93 -13.34
N ALA A 247 8.31 25.32 -12.45
CA ALA A 247 7.76 24.73 -11.23
C ALA A 247 8.43 25.36 -10.00
N THR A 248 7.66 25.47 -8.93
CA THR A 248 8.12 25.89 -7.61
C THR A 248 7.56 24.96 -6.56
N THR A 249 8.41 24.43 -5.67
CA THR A 249 7.95 23.69 -4.50
C THR A 249 7.30 24.67 -3.52
N ALA A 250 6.09 24.34 -3.04
CA ALA A 250 5.33 25.21 -2.13
C ALA A 250 5.32 24.61 -0.71
N ASP A 251 4.76 23.40 -0.57
CA ASP A 251 4.58 22.71 0.69
C ASP A 251 4.93 21.22 0.56
N THR A 252 4.96 20.51 1.67
CA THR A 252 5.12 19.06 1.65
C THR A 252 4.01 18.40 0.83
N GLY A 253 4.37 17.67 -0.21
CA GLY A 253 3.44 17.01 -1.10
C GLY A 253 2.82 17.91 -2.16
N LEU A 254 3.34 19.13 -2.36
CA LEU A 254 2.76 20.09 -3.31
C LEU A 254 3.84 20.88 -4.05
N PHE A 255 3.71 21.01 -5.36
CA PHE A 255 4.43 22.01 -6.15
C PHE A 255 3.49 22.72 -7.13
N HIS A 256 3.82 23.94 -7.48
CA HIS A 256 3.08 24.74 -8.46
C HIS A 256 3.77 24.71 -9.81
N VAL A 257 3.00 24.53 -10.86
CA VAL A 257 3.45 24.67 -12.26
C VAL A 257 2.79 25.92 -12.82
N GLN A 258 3.60 26.82 -13.35
CA GLN A 258 3.14 28.02 -14.03
C GLN A 258 3.62 28.02 -15.47
N CYS A 259 2.68 28.08 -16.42
CA CYS A 259 2.95 28.15 -17.85
C CYS A 259 2.70 29.54 -18.40
N ASN A 260 3.42 29.91 -19.45
CA ASN A 260 3.25 31.23 -20.14
C ASN A 260 1.96 31.30 -20.98
N SER A 261 1.40 30.13 -21.33
CA SER A 261 0.11 29.98 -22.02
C SER A 261 -0.48 28.63 -21.70
N ALA A 262 -1.75 28.41 -22.00
CA ALA A 262 -2.42 27.15 -21.74
C ALA A 262 -1.83 26.00 -22.58
N PRO A 263 -1.48 24.87 -21.95
CA PRO A 263 -0.84 23.74 -22.64
C PRO A 263 -1.79 22.95 -23.55
N GLY A 264 -3.11 23.07 -23.37
CA GLY A 264 -4.13 22.38 -24.18
C GLY A 264 -4.49 20.98 -23.65
N ASN A 265 -5.68 20.51 -24.02
CA ASN A 265 -6.37 19.34 -23.45
C ASN A 265 -5.64 17.99 -23.57
N SER A 266 -4.65 17.85 -24.44
CA SER A 266 -3.88 16.62 -24.61
C SER A 266 -2.46 16.70 -24.03
N ALA A 267 -2.17 17.77 -23.30
CA ALA A 267 -0.85 18.00 -22.74
C ALA A 267 -0.49 16.96 -21.68
N ILE A 268 0.73 16.49 -21.72
CA ILE A 268 1.32 15.57 -20.75
C ILE A 268 2.38 16.32 -19.99
N LEU A 269 2.31 16.31 -18.67
CA LEU A 269 3.32 16.87 -17.80
C LEU A 269 4.36 15.82 -17.45
N ASP A 270 5.58 15.97 -17.94
CA ASP A 270 6.73 15.26 -17.43
C ASP A 270 7.44 16.17 -16.41
N TYR A 271 7.81 15.60 -15.28
CA TYR A 271 8.58 16.34 -14.30
C TYR A 271 9.63 15.49 -13.61
N ILE A 272 10.64 16.15 -13.11
CA ILE A 272 11.75 15.55 -12.39
C ILE A 272 11.89 16.28 -11.06
N ILE A 273 11.73 15.53 -9.97
CA ILE A 273 12.06 16.00 -8.64
C ILE A 273 13.55 15.68 -8.40
N THR A 274 14.34 16.70 -8.20
CA THR A 274 15.76 16.58 -7.87
C THR A 274 15.94 16.93 -6.40
N LYS A 275 16.41 15.97 -5.60
CA LYS A 275 16.72 16.18 -4.18
C LYS A 275 18.24 16.26 -4.03
N LEU A 276 18.72 17.38 -3.56
CA LEU A 276 20.11 17.50 -3.15
C LEU A 276 20.26 16.79 -1.78
N PRO A 277 21.35 16.06 -1.55
CA PRO A 277 21.63 15.55 -0.22
C PRO A 277 21.68 16.74 0.74
N ALA A 278 21.05 16.61 1.91
CA ALA A 278 21.16 17.61 2.95
C ALA A 278 22.66 17.83 3.20
N HIS A 279 23.17 18.94 2.69
CA HIS A 279 24.54 19.35 2.98
C HIS A 279 24.52 19.60 4.50
N VAL A 280 25.22 18.74 5.24
CA VAL A 280 25.62 19.09 6.58
C VAL A 280 26.56 20.28 6.37
N VAL A 281 26.00 21.48 6.44
CA VAL A 281 26.77 22.70 6.57
C VAL A 281 27.42 22.58 7.95
N THR A 282 28.52 21.84 8.02
CA THR A 282 29.51 22.14 9.04
C THR A 282 29.87 23.59 8.75
N SER A 283 29.45 24.50 9.60
CA SER A 283 29.83 25.88 9.57
C SER A 283 31.33 25.95 9.78
N THR A 284 32.09 25.67 8.74
CA THR A 284 33.43 26.18 8.60
C THR A 284 33.22 27.66 8.35
N SER A 285 33.31 28.45 9.41
CA SER A 285 33.47 29.88 9.31
C SER A 285 34.50 30.14 8.23
N ILE A 286 34.03 30.62 7.08
CA ILE A 286 34.91 31.18 6.07
C ILE A 286 35.36 32.47 6.71
N SER A 287 36.49 32.39 7.40
CA SER A 287 37.28 33.56 7.77
C SER A 287 37.52 34.32 6.45
N SER A 288 36.81 35.42 6.28
CA SER A 288 37.08 36.35 5.19
C SER A 288 38.53 36.83 5.35
N LYS A 289 39.46 36.18 4.64
CA LYS A 289 40.77 36.78 4.40
C LYS A 289 40.49 38.02 3.61
N SER A 290 40.57 39.19 4.29
CA SER A 290 40.67 40.48 3.64
C SER A 290 41.81 40.42 2.65
N SER A 291 41.47 40.54 1.38
CA SER A 291 42.44 40.68 0.29
C SER A 291 43.21 41.98 0.53
N PRO A 292 44.55 41.95 0.54
CA PRO A 292 45.32 43.15 0.55
C PRO A 292 45.44 43.68 -0.91
N PHE A 293 44.38 44.29 -1.41
CA PHE A 293 44.58 45.19 -2.55
C PHE A 293 45.11 46.52 -2.02
N GLY A 294 46.38 46.67 -2.23
CA GLY A 294 47.08 47.90 -1.95
C GLY A 294 46.48 49.08 -2.69
N SER A 295 46.34 50.19 -1.99
CA SER A 295 46.00 51.49 -2.52
C SER A 295 46.93 51.88 -3.69
N LEU A 296 46.37 52.11 -4.88
CA LEU A 296 47.08 52.81 -5.94
C LEU A 296 47.20 54.29 -5.45
N GLN A 297 48.44 54.68 -5.12
CA GLN A 297 48.83 56.05 -5.01
C GLN A 297 48.76 56.72 -6.40
N THR A 298 47.90 57.68 -6.57
CA THR A 298 48.02 58.66 -7.62
C THR A 298 49.12 59.65 -7.25
N GLY A 299 50.22 59.50 -7.91
CA GLY A 299 51.32 60.55 -7.96
C GLY A 299 51.18 61.38 -9.19
N HIS A 300 51.41 62.66 -9.00
CA HIS A 300 51.40 63.78 -9.93
C HIS A 300 52.01 63.52 -11.31
#